data_409a116c376db737f760a378fd40cfee
#
_entry.id   409a116c376db737f760a378fd40cfee
#
_cell.length_a   1.000
_cell.length_b   1.000
_cell.length_c   1.000
_cell.angle_alpha   90.00
_cell.angle_beta   90.00
_cell.angle_gamma   90.00
#
_symmetry.space_group_name_H-M   'P 1'
#
loop_
_entity.id
_entity.type
_entity.pdbx_description
1 polymer ?
#
loop_
_entity_poly.entity_id
_entity_poly.type
_entity_poly.pdbx_seq_one_letter_code
_entity_poly.pdbx_strand_id
1 'polypeptide(L)'
;MPHLHPHIDPEGLDEFSVVFTDRSLNHMSQRFGQVMRDLSATLREVYSAHQVAIVPGGGTYGMESVARQFGTGHALIVRNGWFSYRWSQIFDMGGFARETTVAMARPAGNEPQPAYAPPPIDEVVAKIHEARPDAVFAPHVETSAGLILPDDYIRALSDAAHQVGALMVLDCIASGAIWVDMAATGVDVLISVPQKGWSASPAAGLVMLSERGAERLAGTDSNSFALDLKKWRAIMAAYEDGGHAYHATMPTDALLGLRDAMEETSQMGFDAARDAQWRLGNAVRDMLAQRGVRSVAAPGFAAPGVVVSYTDDPDIRNGRKFAAEGIQIAAGVPLAVNEGEAFSTFRLGLFGLDKLKDVDGTLARLRTVVDKVIPA
;
A
#
# COMPACT_ATOMS: atom_id res chain seq x y z
N MET A 1 -31.12 -28.33 -13.30
CA MET A 1 -30.87 -27.01 -13.95
C MET A 1 -29.45 -26.63 -13.62
N PRO A 2 -28.70 -26.03 -14.51
CA PRO A 2 -27.34 -25.62 -14.19
C PRO A 2 -27.42 -24.38 -13.29
N HIS A 3 -27.42 -24.63 -12.00
CA HIS A 3 -27.21 -23.58 -11.01
C HIS A 3 -25.74 -23.22 -10.93
N LEU A 4 -25.42 -22.03 -10.48
CA LEU A 4 -24.15 -21.67 -9.89
C LEU A 4 -23.57 -22.86 -9.11
N HIS A 5 -22.27 -23.02 -9.15
CA HIS A 5 -21.66 -23.93 -8.19
C HIS A 5 -22.16 -23.59 -6.79
N PRO A 6 -22.76 -24.54 -6.05
CA PRO A 6 -23.48 -24.25 -4.81
C PRO A 6 -22.67 -23.55 -3.73
N HIS A 7 -21.33 -23.62 -3.82
CA HIS A 7 -20.40 -22.94 -2.92
C HIS A 7 -20.16 -21.45 -3.27
N ILE A 8 -20.53 -21.02 -4.49
CA ILE A 8 -20.35 -19.62 -4.90
C ILE A 8 -21.45 -18.74 -4.37
N ASP A 9 -22.72 -19.07 -4.65
CA ASP A 9 -23.89 -18.40 -4.13
C ASP A 9 -25.04 -19.39 -3.95
N PRO A 10 -25.14 -20.06 -2.77
CA PRO A 10 -26.14 -21.11 -2.54
C PRO A 10 -27.59 -20.59 -2.57
N GLU A 11 -27.80 -19.27 -2.34
CA GLU A 11 -29.10 -18.63 -2.31
C GLU A 11 -29.32 -17.73 -3.55
N GLY A 12 -28.39 -17.80 -4.52
CA GLY A 12 -28.44 -16.99 -5.74
C GLY A 12 -29.63 -17.33 -6.63
N LEU A 13 -30.03 -16.35 -7.41
CA LEU A 13 -31.04 -16.52 -8.44
C LEU A 13 -30.48 -17.32 -9.64
N ASP A 14 -31.38 -17.95 -10.42
CA ASP A 14 -31.00 -18.45 -11.74
C ASP A 14 -30.57 -17.29 -12.63
N GLU A 15 -29.34 -17.39 -13.18
CA GLU A 15 -28.69 -16.25 -13.81
C GLU A 15 -28.72 -16.30 -15.33
N PHE A 16 -29.26 -15.25 -15.92
CA PHE A 16 -29.26 -14.99 -17.37
C PHE A 16 -28.73 -13.57 -17.67
N SER A 17 -27.96 -13.01 -16.75
CA SER A 17 -27.33 -11.70 -16.90
C SER A 17 -26.13 -11.75 -17.86
N VAL A 18 -25.82 -10.63 -18.53
CA VAL A 18 -24.70 -10.53 -19.49
C VAL A 18 -23.33 -10.37 -18.85
N VAL A 19 -23.26 -10.17 -17.53
CA VAL A 19 -22.00 -10.02 -16.74
C VAL A 19 -21.85 -11.12 -15.71
N PHE A 20 -22.33 -12.32 -16.06
CA PHE A 20 -22.37 -13.45 -15.15
C PHE A 20 -21.75 -14.71 -15.76
N THR A 21 -21.13 -15.51 -14.94
CA THR A 21 -20.72 -16.88 -15.20
C THR A 21 -21.09 -17.78 -14.01
N ASP A 22 -21.16 -19.09 -14.22
CA ASP A 22 -21.36 -20.08 -13.15
C ASP A 22 -20.13 -20.21 -12.21
N ARG A 23 -19.09 -19.40 -12.42
CA ARG A 23 -17.80 -19.44 -11.75
C ARG A 23 -17.59 -18.32 -10.74
N SER A 24 -18.32 -17.22 -10.82
CA SER A 24 -18.11 -16.04 -10.00
C SER A 24 -19.40 -15.42 -9.51
N LEU A 25 -19.33 -14.67 -8.39
CA LEU A 25 -20.47 -13.92 -7.87
C LEU A 25 -20.93 -12.88 -8.88
N ASN A 26 -22.23 -12.81 -9.09
CA ASN A 26 -22.83 -11.69 -9.80
C ASN A 26 -22.74 -10.42 -8.95
N HIS A 27 -22.32 -9.30 -9.54
CA HIS A 27 -22.24 -8.02 -8.86
C HIS A 27 -23.60 -7.49 -8.37
N MET A 28 -24.72 -8.00 -8.92
CA MET A 28 -26.08 -7.68 -8.50
C MET A 28 -26.62 -8.60 -7.39
N SER A 29 -25.89 -9.68 -7.05
CA SER A 29 -26.35 -10.63 -6.03
C SER A 29 -26.39 -10.02 -4.64
N GLN A 30 -27.32 -10.49 -3.81
CA GLN A 30 -27.41 -10.05 -2.40
C GLN A 30 -26.11 -10.39 -1.65
N ARG A 31 -25.52 -11.57 -1.94
CA ARG A 31 -24.26 -12.01 -1.35
C ARG A 31 -23.13 -11.05 -1.67
N PHE A 32 -22.97 -10.64 -2.93
CA PHE A 32 -21.94 -9.68 -3.31
C PHE A 32 -22.20 -8.28 -2.72
N GLY A 33 -23.47 -7.87 -2.67
CA GLY A 33 -23.87 -6.63 -1.97
C GLY A 33 -23.43 -6.63 -0.50
N GLN A 34 -23.57 -7.78 0.19
CA GLN A 34 -23.08 -7.92 1.56
C GLN A 34 -21.55 -7.85 1.63
N VAL A 35 -20.83 -8.53 0.72
CA VAL A 35 -19.35 -8.45 0.62
C VAL A 35 -18.89 -6.99 0.52
N MET A 36 -19.50 -6.19 -0.33
CA MET A 36 -19.12 -4.79 -0.51
C MET A 36 -19.40 -3.93 0.75
N ARG A 37 -20.50 -4.18 1.45
CA ARG A 37 -20.79 -3.51 2.73
C ARG A 37 -19.79 -3.89 3.81
N ASP A 38 -19.44 -5.17 3.91
CA ASP A 38 -18.46 -5.66 4.89
C ASP A 38 -17.07 -5.05 4.62
N LEU A 39 -16.65 -5.01 3.35
CA LEU A 39 -15.39 -4.37 2.95
C LEU A 39 -15.39 -2.88 3.33
N SER A 40 -16.47 -2.15 3.03
CA SER A 40 -16.58 -0.73 3.39
C SER A 40 -16.52 -0.53 4.89
N ALA A 41 -17.29 -1.32 5.65
CA ALA A 41 -17.33 -1.22 7.12
C ALA A 41 -15.94 -1.46 7.74
N THR A 42 -15.27 -2.55 7.36
CA THR A 42 -13.95 -2.89 7.88
C THR A 42 -12.90 -1.84 7.53
N LEU A 43 -12.87 -1.36 6.28
CA LEU A 43 -11.90 -0.34 5.85
C LEU A 43 -12.14 0.99 6.57
N ARG A 44 -13.40 1.38 6.77
CA ARG A 44 -13.75 2.60 7.53
C ARG A 44 -13.34 2.49 9.00
N GLU A 45 -13.56 1.34 9.61
CA GLU A 45 -13.18 1.09 11.00
C GLU A 45 -11.66 1.12 11.16
N VAL A 46 -10.92 0.32 10.39
CA VAL A 46 -9.48 0.11 10.56
C VAL A 46 -8.66 1.37 10.26
N TYR A 47 -9.09 2.17 9.27
CA TYR A 47 -8.37 3.37 8.87
C TYR A 47 -9.01 4.67 9.41
N SER A 48 -10.07 4.60 10.21
CA SER A 48 -10.86 5.77 10.66
C SER A 48 -11.30 6.63 9.47
N ALA A 49 -11.75 5.97 8.38
CA ALA A 49 -12.10 6.64 7.14
C ALA A 49 -13.59 7.05 7.10
N HIS A 50 -13.87 8.18 6.45
CA HIS A 50 -15.23 8.66 6.22
C HIS A 50 -15.92 7.91 5.08
N GLN A 51 -15.19 7.69 3.96
CA GLN A 51 -15.71 7.00 2.77
C GLN A 51 -14.65 6.04 2.19
N VAL A 52 -15.15 5.06 1.41
CA VAL A 52 -14.32 4.07 0.71
C VAL A 52 -14.69 4.02 -0.76
N ALA A 53 -13.69 3.85 -1.62
CA ALA A 53 -13.86 3.47 -3.01
C ALA A 53 -12.92 2.30 -3.34
N ILE A 54 -13.39 1.35 -4.15
CA ILE A 54 -12.60 0.22 -4.64
C ILE A 54 -12.38 0.39 -6.13
N VAL A 55 -11.12 0.54 -6.54
CA VAL A 55 -10.70 0.71 -7.94
C VAL A 55 -10.17 -0.62 -8.46
N PRO A 56 -10.83 -1.31 -9.40
CA PRO A 56 -10.36 -2.57 -9.96
C PRO A 56 -8.97 -2.48 -10.58
N GLY A 57 -8.16 -3.54 -10.44
CA GLY A 57 -6.81 -3.63 -10.99
C GLY A 57 -5.77 -3.90 -9.90
N GLY A 58 -5.31 -2.90 -9.19
CA GLY A 58 -4.30 -3.04 -8.14
C GLY A 58 -3.86 -1.68 -7.58
N GLY A 59 -2.84 -1.68 -6.72
CA GLY A 59 -2.38 -0.46 -6.07
C GLY A 59 -1.98 0.65 -7.03
N THR A 60 -1.30 0.32 -8.13
CA THR A 60 -0.93 1.30 -9.16
C THR A 60 -2.15 1.97 -9.80
N TYR A 61 -3.25 1.21 -10.01
CA TYR A 61 -4.51 1.76 -10.50
C TYR A 61 -5.15 2.70 -9.48
N GLY A 62 -5.09 2.36 -8.19
CA GLY A 62 -5.49 3.25 -7.10
C GLY A 62 -4.66 4.53 -7.06
N MET A 63 -3.33 4.43 -7.17
CA MET A 63 -2.44 5.60 -7.24
C MET A 63 -2.80 6.50 -8.43
N GLU A 64 -2.93 5.93 -9.63
CA GLU A 64 -3.25 6.71 -10.83
C GLU A 64 -4.65 7.32 -10.77
N SER A 65 -5.65 6.60 -10.22
CA SER A 65 -6.99 7.12 -9.96
C SER A 65 -6.95 8.36 -9.06
N VAL A 66 -6.23 8.28 -7.96
CA VAL A 66 -6.05 9.38 -6.99
C VAL A 66 -5.27 10.55 -7.60
N ALA A 67 -4.19 10.26 -8.34
CA ALA A 67 -3.40 11.31 -9.02
C ALA A 67 -4.23 12.08 -10.05
N ARG A 68 -5.01 11.39 -10.89
CA ARG A 68 -5.88 12.00 -11.91
C ARG A 68 -7.03 12.80 -11.31
N GLN A 69 -7.47 12.42 -10.11
CA GLN A 69 -8.56 13.10 -9.42
C GLN A 69 -8.10 14.35 -8.68
N PHE A 70 -6.94 14.29 -8.00
CA PHE A 70 -6.51 15.32 -7.06
C PHE A 70 -5.21 16.04 -7.43
N GLY A 71 -4.46 15.51 -8.40
CA GLY A 71 -3.12 15.97 -8.74
C GLY A 71 -3.05 16.79 -10.05
N THR A 72 -4.14 17.36 -10.54
CA THR A 72 -4.17 18.15 -11.79
C THR A 72 -3.56 19.54 -11.65
N GLY A 73 -3.43 20.05 -10.43
CA GLY A 73 -2.77 21.30 -10.11
C GLY A 73 -1.27 21.13 -9.83
N HIS A 74 -0.79 21.72 -8.73
CA HIS A 74 0.57 21.54 -8.24
C HIS A 74 0.63 20.36 -7.27
N ALA A 75 1.42 19.34 -7.57
CA ALA A 75 1.63 18.17 -6.72
C ALA A 75 3.02 18.19 -6.06
N LEU A 76 3.08 18.06 -4.73
CA LEU A 76 4.34 17.83 -4.02
C LEU A 76 4.48 16.35 -3.68
N ILE A 77 5.62 15.75 -4.02
CA ILE A 77 5.89 14.32 -3.89
C ILE A 77 7.04 14.10 -2.92
N VAL A 78 6.79 13.37 -1.84
CA VAL A 78 7.84 12.79 -0.98
C VAL A 78 8.31 11.50 -1.63
N ARG A 79 9.56 11.48 -2.13
CA ARG A 79 10.15 10.34 -2.80
C ARG A 79 11.18 9.67 -1.88
N ASN A 80 10.80 8.53 -1.31
CA ASN A 80 11.67 7.73 -0.45
C ASN A 80 12.35 6.57 -1.17
N GLY A 81 11.98 6.33 -2.44
CA GLY A 81 12.56 5.30 -3.28
C GLY A 81 11.75 5.03 -4.54
N TRP A 82 11.98 3.86 -5.14
CA TRP A 82 11.46 3.46 -6.44
C TRP A 82 9.93 3.42 -6.52
N PHE A 83 9.24 3.03 -5.44
CA PHE A 83 7.79 2.91 -5.47
C PHE A 83 7.09 4.25 -5.26
N SER A 84 7.67 5.17 -4.49
CA SER A 84 7.21 6.56 -4.42
C SER A 84 7.63 7.39 -5.65
N TYR A 85 8.70 7.00 -6.38
CA TYR A 85 9.00 7.58 -7.70
C TYR A 85 7.89 7.35 -8.71
N ARG A 86 7.07 6.31 -8.52
CA ARG A 86 5.90 6.03 -9.37
C ARG A 86 4.93 7.20 -9.46
N TRP A 87 4.78 7.99 -8.42
CA TRP A 87 3.98 9.22 -8.48
C TRP A 87 4.49 10.15 -9.58
N SER A 88 5.81 10.42 -9.63
CA SER A 88 6.39 11.23 -10.71
C SER A 88 6.15 10.62 -12.08
N GLN A 89 6.34 9.29 -12.22
CA GLN A 89 6.09 8.60 -13.48
C GLN A 89 4.63 8.71 -13.94
N ILE A 90 3.67 8.61 -13.01
CA ILE A 90 2.24 8.78 -13.31
C ILE A 90 1.96 10.21 -13.80
N PHE A 91 2.51 11.22 -13.13
CA PHE A 91 2.34 12.60 -13.53
C PHE A 91 3.01 12.91 -14.86
N ASP A 92 4.24 12.47 -15.07
CA ASP A 92 5.02 12.68 -16.29
C ASP A 92 4.34 12.01 -17.50
N MET A 93 3.94 10.74 -17.37
CA MET A 93 3.29 10.00 -18.46
C MET A 93 1.86 10.50 -18.72
N GLY A 94 1.15 10.88 -17.68
CA GLY A 94 -0.23 11.37 -17.79
C GLY A 94 -0.33 12.81 -18.32
N GLY A 95 0.69 13.62 -18.10
CA GLY A 95 0.75 15.02 -18.53
C GLY A 95 -0.39 15.91 -18.00
N PHE A 96 -1.00 15.54 -16.87
CA PHE A 96 -2.18 16.22 -16.34
C PHE A 96 -1.87 17.14 -15.15
N ALA A 97 -0.73 17.00 -14.49
CA ALA A 97 -0.30 17.94 -13.45
C ALA A 97 0.23 19.22 -14.07
N ARG A 98 -0.18 20.36 -13.53
CA ARG A 98 0.37 21.67 -13.94
C ARG A 98 1.84 21.79 -13.52
N GLU A 99 2.19 21.31 -12.36
CA GLU A 99 3.51 21.40 -11.76
C GLU A 99 3.74 20.24 -10.78
N THR A 100 4.99 19.81 -10.67
CA THR A 100 5.41 18.81 -9.67
C THR A 100 6.66 19.29 -8.92
N THR A 101 6.64 19.17 -7.59
CA THR A 101 7.81 19.40 -6.71
C THR A 101 8.16 18.09 -6.03
N VAL A 102 9.45 17.77 -5.92
CA VAL A 102 9.91 16.52 -5.30
C VAL A 102 10.81 16.80 -4.11
N ALA A 103 10.54 16.15 -2.97
CA ALA A 103 11.39 16.07 -1.82
C ALA A 103 11.91 14.62 -1.69
N MET A 104 13.23 14.41 -1.79
CA MET A 104 13.83 13.08 -1.89
C MET A 104 14.48 12.62 -0.59
N ALA A 105 14.37 11.33 -0.30
CA ALA A 105 15.20 10.66 0.69
C ALA A 105 16.69 10.85 0.35
N ARG A 106 17.52 10.78 1.36
CA ARG A 106 18.97 10.95 1.20
C ARG A 106 19.75 10.03 2.14
N PRO A 107 21.04 9.77 1.84
CA PRO A 107 21.90 9.02 2.73
C PRO A 107 22.02 9.73 4.09
N ALA A 108 21.94 8.97 5.17
CA ALA A 108 22.11 9.45 6.54
C ALA A 108 23.58 9.49 7.00
N GLY A 109 24.53 9.07 6.14
CA GLY A 109 25.96 9.03 6.38
C GLY A 109 26.75 9.08 5.08
N ASN A 110 28.09 9.02 5.19
CA ASN A 110 29.00 9.09 4.05
C ASN A 110 29.72 7.75 3.79
N GLU A 111 29.34 6.67 4.43
CA GLU A 111 29.88 5.33 4.22
C GLU A 111 29.52 4.78 2.82
N PRO A 112 30.27 3.81 2.28
CA PRO A 112 30.00 3.25 0.94
C PRO A 112 28.62 2.60 0.78
N GLN A 113 28.03 2.10 1.88
CA GLN A 113 26.69 1.53 1.95
C GLN A 113 25.88 2.29 3.01
N PRO A 114 25.49 3.56 2.74
CA PRO A 114 24.85 4.41 3.74
C PRO A 114 23.40 3.96 3.98
N ALA A 115 22.94 4.12 5.20
CA ALA A 115 21.51 4.06 5.45
C ALA A 115 20.82 5.29 4.82
N TYR A 116 19.57 5.11 4.39
CA TYR A 116 18.75 6.20 3.83
C TYR A 116 17.68 6.60 4.84
N ALA A 117 17.40 7.90 4.89
CA ALA A 117 16.30 8.48 5.66
C ALA A 117 15.38 9.28 4.74
N PRO A 118 14.08 9.43 5.09
CA PRO A 118 13.23 10.41 4.43
C PRO A 118 13.86 11.80 4.45
N PRO A 119 13.46 12.74 3.57
CA PRO A 119 13.93 14.12 3.68
C PRO A 119 13.56 14.67 5.07
N PRO A 120 14.39 15.50 5.71
CA PRO A 120 14.05 16.08 7.00
C PRO A 120 12.70 16.78 6.97
N ILE A 121 11.87 16.52 7.98
CA ILE A 121 10.47 16.99 7.98
C ILE A 121 10.37 18.51 7.87
N ASP A 122 11.25 19.25 8.55
CA ASP A 122 11.26 20.73 8.52
C ASP A 122 11.52 21.26 7.11
N GLU A 123 12.36 20.58 6.31
CA GLU A 123 12.62 20.95 4.92
C GLU A 123 11.40 20.67 4.02
N VAL A 124 10.69 19.57 4.28
CA VAL A 124 9.46 19.25 3.53
C VAL A 124 8.35 20.24 3.87
N VAL A 125 8.18 20.56 5.15
CA VAL A 125 7.23 21.57 5.62
C VAL A 125 7.53 22.94 4.97
N ALA A 126 8.79 23.36 4.97
CA ALA A 126 9.20 24.61 4.31
C ALA A 126 8.86 24.59 2.80
N LYS A 127 9.13 23.46 2.10
CA LYS A 127 8.76 23.30 0.69
C LYS A 127 7.25 23.35 0.45
N ILE A 128 6.43 22.76 1.34
CA ILE A 128 4.97 22.83 1.25
C ILE A 128 4.50 24.28 1.36
N HIS A 129 5.03 25.04 2.31
CA HIS A 129 4.67 26.44 2.48
C HIS A 129 5.11 27.33 1.32
N GLU A 130 6.29 27.09 0.75
CA GLU A 130 6.82 27.80 -0.42
C GLU A 130 6.03 27.46 -1.68
N ALA A 131 5.89 26.18 -1.98
CA ALA A 131 5.28 25.67 -3.22
C ALA A 131 3.75 25.80 -3.22
N ARG A 132 3.10 25.80 -2.04
CA ARG A 132 1.64 25.82 -1.88
C ARG A 132 0.93 24.85 -2.82
N PRO A 133 1.25 23.52 -2.75
CA PRO A 133 0.67 22.55 -3.66
C PRO A 133 -0.84 22.41 -3.44
N ASP A 134 -1.54 21.80 -4.41
CA ASP A 134 -2.94 21.40 -4.26
C ASP A 134 -3.08 20.04 -3.52
N ALA A 135 -2.03 19.19 -3.62
CA ALA A 135 -1.94 17.93 -2.89
C ALA A 135 -0.48 17.53 -2.61
N VAL A 136 -0.25 16.90 -1.46
CA VAL A 136 1.01 16.29 -1.03
C VAL A 136 0.88 14.78 -1.10
N PHE A 137 1.78 14.11 -1.82
CA PHE A 137 1.81 12.66 -2.01
C PHE A 137 3.01 12.06 -1.29
N ALA A 138 2.80 11.12 -0.38
CA ALA A 138 3.87 10.47 0.36
C ALA A 138 3.65 8.95 0.45
N PRO A 139 4.73 8.13 0.44
CA PRO A 139 4.61 6.72 0.80
C PRO A 139 4.61 6.58 2.33
N HIS A 140 3.71 5.76 2.88
CA HIS A 140 3.86 5.32 4.26
C HIS A 140 5.06 4.37 4.38
N VAL A 141 5.09 3.34 3.54
CA VAL A 141 6.22 2.39 3.45
C VAL A 141 6.80 2.36 2.04
N GLU A 142 8.10 2.62 1.94
CA GLU A 142 8.88 2.49 0.71
C GLU A 142 9.57 1.12 0.66
N THR A 143 9.10 0.24 -0.21
CA THR A 143 9.60 -1.14 -0.28
C THR A 143 10.97 -1.30 -0.94
N SER A 144 11.46 -0.30 -1.67
CA SER A 144 12.79 -0.34 -2.26
C SER A 144 13.91 -0.06 -1.24
N ALA A 145 13.58 0.69 -0.19
CA ALA A 145 14.50 1.09 0.88
C ALA A 145 14.17 0.46 2.24
N GLY A 146 12.98 -0.13 2.41
CA GLY A 146 12.50 -0.62 3.71
C GLY A 146 12.23 0.51 4.71
N LEU A 147 11.89 1.70 4.19
CA LEU A 147 11.57 2.88 5.00
C LEU A 147 10.09 2.93 5.37
N ILE A 148 9.78 3.42 6.57
CA ILE A 148 8.43 3.78 7.02
C ILE A 148 8.45 5.22 7.53
N LEU A 149 7.41 5.98 7.23
CA LEU A 149 7.18 7.29 7.85
C LEU A 149 6.46 7.09 9.19
N PRO A 150 7.03 7.54 10.32
CA PRO A 150 6.34 7.52 11.61
C PRO A 150 5.10 8.45 11.62
N ASP A 151 4.15 8.18 12.52
CA ASP A 151 2.90 8.95 12.62
C ASP A 151 3.11 10.45 12.88
N ASP A 152 4.14 10.83 13.63
CA ASP A 152 4.48 12.23 13.87
C ASP A 152 4.99 12.93 12.61
N TYR A 153 5.75 12.21 11.75
CA TYR A 153 6.15 12.71 10.44
C TYR A 153 4.94 12.91 9.53
N ILE A 154 4.00 11.93 9.52
CA ILE A 154 2.78 12.01 8.72
C ILE A 154 1.90 13.18 9.20
N ARG A 155 1.73 13.35 10.50
CA ARG A 155 1.00 14.50 11.08
C ARG A 155 1.59 15.83 10.63
N ALA A 156 2.91 15.98 10.73
CA ALA A 156 3.55 17.21 10.32
C ALA A 156 3.36 17.52 8.82
N LEU A 157 3.36 16.49 7.95
CA LEU A 157 3.00 16.65 6.53
C LEU A 157 1.55 17.10 6.36
N SER A 158 0.62 16.45 7.08
CA SER A 158 -0.81 16.75 7.02
C SER A 158 -1.10 18.17 7.49
N ASP A 159 -0.52 18.57 8.62
CA ASP A 159 -0.68 19.90 9.18
C ASP A 159 -0.18 20.99 8.21
N ALA A 160 1.01 20.80 7.63
CA ALA A 160 1.57 21.73 6.65
C ALA A 160 0.71 21.79 5.37
N ALA A 161 0.25 20.64 4.87
CA ALA A 161 -0.65 20.58 3.72
C ALA A 161 -1.96 21.34 3.98
N HIS A 162 -2.58 21.11 5.13
CA HIS A 162 -3.83 21.76 5.52
C HIS A 162 -3.68 23.27 5.67
N GLN A 163 -2.55 23.76 6.21
CA GLN A 163 -2.26 25.19 6.35
C GLN A 163 -2.22 25.94 5.00
N VAL A 164 -1.86 25.25 3.92
CA VAL A 164 -1.85 25.84 2.57
C VAL A 164 -3.10 25.48 1.75
N GLY A 165 -4.04 24.72 2.30
CA GLY A 165 -5.27 24.29 1.62
C GLY A 165 -5.11 23.03 0.79
N ALA A 166 -3.95 22.35 0.85
CA ALA A 166 -3.67 21.11 0.14
C ALA A 166 -4.34 19.89 0.79
N LEU A 167 -4.49 18.80 0.01
CA LEU A 167 -4.80 17.46 0.52
C LEU A 167 -3.51 16.73 0.89
N MET A 168 -3.59 15.88 1.94
CA MET A 168 -2.56 14.89 2.25
C MET A 168 -2.97 13.52 1.72
N VAL A 169 -2.19 12.99 0.77
CA VAL A 169 -2.36 11.67 0.14
C VAL A 169 -1.26 10.73 0.63
N LEU A 170 -1.65 9.62 1.25
CA LEU A 170 -0.73 8.64 1.80
C LEU A 170 -0.86 7.28 1.07
N ASP A 171 0.24 6.83 0.49
CA ASP A 171 0.34 5.49 -0.10
C ASP A 171 0.70 4.45 0.98
N CYS A 172 -0.31 3.71 1.44
CA CYS A 172 -0.20 2.60 2.38
C CYS A 172 -0.19 1.23 1.70
N ILE A 173 0.10 1.14 0.40
CA ILE A 173 0.13 -0.12 -0.35
C ILE A 173 1.03 -1.16 0.32
N ALA A 174 2.19 -0.74 0.82
CA ALA A 174 3.18 -1.63 1.42
C ALA A 174 3.27 -1.56 2.94
N SER A 175 2.26 -1.00 3.60
CA SER A 175 2.26 -0.83 5.08
C SER A 175 2.23 -2.15 5.85
N GLY A 176 1.80 -3.25 5.21
CA GLY A 176 1.61 -4.52 5.93
C GLY A 176 0.43 -4.40 6.91
N ALA A 177 0.57 -4.99 8.08
CA ALA A 177 -0.39 -4.89 9.17
C ALA A 177 -0.19 -3.63 10.04
N ILE A 178 0.41 -2.56 9.47
CA ILE A 178 0.54 -1.27 10.15
C ILE A 178 -0.58 -0.37 9.64
N TRP A 179 -1.64 -0.31 10.43
CA TRP A 179 -2.85 0.43 10.11
C TRP A 179 -2.70 1.89 10.50
N VAL A 180 -2.82 2.80 9.52
CA VAL A 180 -2.73 4.25 9.77
C VAL A 180 -4.11 4.78 10.11
N ASP A 181 -4.27 5.36 11.27
CA ASP A 181 -5.48 6.10 11.63
C ASP A 181 -5.49 7.48 10.93
N MET A 182 -6.38 7.62 9.93
CA MET A 182 -6.49 8.85 9.14
C MET A 182 -6.92 10.04 9.99
N ALA A 183 -7.80 9.83 10.97
CA ALA A 183 -8.27 10.92 11.85
C ALA A 183 -7.15 11.42 12.76
N ALA A 184 -6.34 10.49 13.34
CA ALA A 184 -5.23 10.84 14.21
C ALA A 184 -4.03 11.44 13.47
N THR A 185 -3.83 11.11 12.19
CA THR A 185 -2.69 11.57 11.38
C THR A 185 -3.01 12.72 10.44
N GLY A 186 -4.30 13.06 10.27
CA GLY A 186 -4.74 14.11 9.36
C GLY A 186 -4.68 13.75 7.87
N VAL A 187 -4.54 12.47 7.52
CA VAL A 187 -4.50 12.01 6.13
C VAL A 187 -5.87 12.16 5.48
N ASP A 188 -5.93 12.77 4.29
CA ASP A 188 -7.18 13.01 3.57
C ASP A 188 -7.53 11.89 2.59
N VAL A 189 -6.52 11.28 1.96
CA VAL A 189 -6.67 10.18 1.01
C VAL A 189 -5.63 9.12 1.32
N LEU A 190 -6.08 7.90 1.59
CA LEU A 190 -5.20 6.76 1.88
C LEU A 190 -5.44 5.66 0.86
N ILE A 191 -4.36 5.06 0.34
CA ILE A 191 -4.42 3.97 -0.64
C ILE A 191 -3.84 2.71 -0.02
N SER A 192 -4.61 1.62 -0.05
CA SER A 192 -4.19 0.28 0.37
C SER A 192 -4.48 -0.75 -0.72
N VAL A 193 -4.13 -2.01 -0.50
CA VAL A 193 -4.35 -3.11 -1.45
C VAL A 193 -4.60 -4.43 -0.74
N PRO A 194 -5.25 -5.40 -1.42
CA PRO A 194 -5.49 -6.75 -0.88
C PRO A 194 -4.20 -7.55 -0.60
N GLN A 195 -3.22 -7.53 -1.51
CA GLN A 195 -2.10 -8.50 -1.59
C GLN A 195 -0.89 -8.18 -0.69
N LYS A 196 -1.02 -7.31 0.28
CA LYS A 196 0.02 -6.95 1.25
C LYS A 196 -0.49 -7.19 2.68
N GLY A 197 -0.87 -6.16 3.39
CA GLY A 197 -1.36 -6.26 4.77
C GLY A 197 -2.59 -7.14 4.95
N TRP A 198 -3.47 -7.18 3.97
CA TRP A 198 -4.72 -7.94 4.03
C TRP A 198 -4.61 -9.41 3.63
N SER A 199 -3.45 -9.90 3.21
CA SER A 199 -3.21 -11.32 2.86
C SER A 199 -4.14 -11.91 1.80
N ALA A 200 -4.74 -11.09 0.94
CA ALA A 200 -5.66 -11.50 -0.10
C ALA A 200 -5.04 -11.44 -1.50
N SER A 201 -5.76 -11.93 -2.51
CA SER A 201 -5.33 -11.88 -3.90
C SER A 201 -5.27 -10.44 -4.44
N PRO A 202 -4.30 -10.10 -5.30
CA PRO A 202 -4.27 -8.79 -5.95
C PRO A 202 -5.50 -8.61 -6.86
N ALA A 203 -6.26 -7.54 -6.63
CA ALA A 203 -7.51 -7.32 -7.37
C ALA A 203 -7.89 -5.85 -7.51
N ALA A 204 -7.50 -4.99 -6.58
CA ALA A 204 -7.97 -3.62 -6.53
C ALA A 204 -6.99 -2.68 -5.81
N GLY A 205 -7.12 -1.38 -6.08
CA GLY A 205 -6.72 -0.31 -5.17
C GLY A 205 -7.86 0.01 -4.21
N LEU A 206 -7.58 0.02 -2.93
CA LEU A 206 -8.52 0.38 -1.87
C LEU A 206 -8.25 1.83 -1.50
N VAL A 207 -9.20 2.73 -1.75
CA VAL A 207 -9.03 4.17 -1.53
C VAL A 207 -9.97 4.61 -0.41
N MET A 208 -9.40 5.06 0.69
CA MET A 208 -10.10 5.62 1.83
C MET A 208 -10.02 7.15 1.78
N LEU A 209 -11.11 7.81 2.13
CA LEU A 209 -11.24 9.26 2.13
C LEU A 209 -11.64 9.76 3.52
N SER A 210 -10.99 10.82 3.99
CA SER A 210 -11.48 11.64 5.10
C SER A 210 -12.73 12.45 4.66
N GLU A 211 -13.40 13.13 5.57
CA GLU A 211 -14.46 14.06 5.21
C GLU A 211 -13.97 15.13 4.23
N ARG A 212 -12.82 15.73 4.49
CA ARG A 212 -12.15 16.71 3.63
C ARG A 212 -11.81 16.13 2.24
N GLY A 213 -11.30 14.88 2.19
CA GLY A 213 -11.03 14.17 0.94
C GLY A 213 -12.29 13.92 0.12
N ALA A 214 -13.39 13.54 0.80
CA ALA A 214 -14.70 13.33 0.17
C ALA A 214 -15.31 14.63 -0.36
N GLU A 215 -15.24 15.72 0.38
CA GLU A 215 -15.67 17.05 -0.07
C GLU A 215 -14.89 17.50 -1.32
N ARG A 216 -13.56 17.32 -1.31
CA ARG A 216 -12.73 17.65 -2.47
C ARG A 216 -13.09 16.76 -3.68
N LEU A 217 -13.35 15.46 -3.48
CA LEU A 217 -13.77 14.54 -4.53
C LEU A 217 -15.05 15.03 -5.23
N ALA A 218 -16.02 15.53 -4.49
CA ALA A 218 -17.27 16.03 -5.05
C ALA A 218 -17.06 17.18 -6.06
N GLY A 219 -16.06 18.04 -5.81
CA GLY A 219 -15.72 19.20 -6.62
C GLY A 219 -14.70 18.97 -7.74
N THR A 220 -14.22 17.71 -7.94
CA THR A 220 -13.18 17.40 -8.94
C THR A 220 -13.72 16.48 -10.03
N ASP A 221 -13.08 16.47 -11.18
CA ASP A 221 -13.37 15.57 -12.30
C ASP A 221 -12.10 14.81 -12.71
N SER A 222 -12.27 13.54 -13.10
CA SER A 222 -11.18 12.72 -13.64
C SER A 222 -11.11 12.84 -15.17
N ASN A 223 -9.92 12.80 -15.73
CA ASN A 223 -9.70 12.68 -17.17
C ASN A 223 -9.58 11.21 -17.65
N SER A 224 -9.91 10.26 -16.80
CA SER A 224 -9.93 8.82 -17.12
C SER A 224 -11.32 8.24 -16.88
N PHE A 225 -11.85 7.50 -17.86
CA PHE A 225 -13.11 6.79 -17.67
C PHE A 225 -12.98 5.66 -16.65
N ALA A 226 -12.01 4.76 -16.84
CA ALA A 226 -11.88 3.56 -16.00
C ALA A 226 -11.35 3.85 -14.58
N LEU A 227 -10.59 4.95 -14.41
CA LEU A 227 -9.96 5.35 -13.14
C LEU A 227 -10.66 6.54 -12.47
N ASP A 228 -11.89 6.86 -12.86
CA ASP A 228 -12.68 7.93 -12.22
C ASP A 228 -13.07 7.52 -10.79
N LEU A 229 -12.37 8.08 -9.81
CA LEU A 229 -12.58 7.77 -8.40
C LEU A 229 -14.00 8.15 -7.93
N LYS A 230 -14.56 9.22 -8.49
CA LYS A 230 -15.95 9.65 -8.19
C LYS A 230 -16.96 8.57 -8.61
N LYS A 231 -16.73 7.92 -9.77
CA LYS A 231 -17.56 6.81 -10.23
C LYS A 231 -17.44 5.59 -9.32
N TRP A 232 -16.22 5.19 -8.95
CA TRP A 232 -16.00 4.07 -8.04
C TRP A 232 -16.57 4.33 -6.64
N ARG A 233 -16.49 5.57 -6.15
CA ARG A 233 -17.16 5.96 -4.91
C ARG A 233 -18.70 5.84 -5.02
N ALA A 234 -19.28 6.24 -6.14
CA ALA A 234 -20.73 6.11 -6.38
C ALA A 234 -21.17 4.62 -6.43
N ILE A 235 -20.32 3.73 -6.99
CA ILE A 235 -20.56 2.28 -6.94
C ILE A 235 -20.63 1.80 -5.48
N MET A 236 -19.63 2.17 -4.66
CA MET A 236 -19.63 1.77 -3.24
C MET A 236 -20.83 2.33 -2.49
N ALA A 237 -21.21 3.60 -2.72
CA ALA A 237 -22.42 4.19 -2.13
C ALA A 237 -23.68 3.39 -2.44
N ALA A 238 -23.85 2.95 -3.68
CA ALA A 238 -25.00 2.14 -4.08
C ALA A 238 -25.10 0.82 -3.30
N TYR A 239 -23.96 0.16 -3.01
CA TYR A 239 -23.92 -1.04 -2.18
C TYR A 239 -24.18 -0.73 -0.69
N GLU A 240 -23.63 0.37 -0.18
CA GLU A 240 -23.86 0.84 1.19
C GLU A 240 -25.35 1.13 1.43
N ASP A 241 -26.05 1.66 0.42
CA ASP A 241 -27.49 1.95 0.44
C ASP A 241 -28.38 0.71 0.18
N GLY A 242 -27.77 -0.49 0.09
CA GLY A 242 -28.51 -1.75 -0.11
C GLY A 242 -28.88 -2.09 -1.55
N GLY A 243 -28.46 -1.27 -2.52
CA GLY A 243 -28.61 -1.51 -3.95
C GLY A 243 -27.33 -2.04 -4.61
N HIS A 244 -27.20 -1.79 -5.90
CA HIS A 244 -25.99 -2.00 -6.70
C HIS A 244 -25.94 -0.98 -7.84
N ALA A 245 -24.75 -0.77 -8.39
CA ALA A 245 -24.56 0.03 -9.58
C ALA A 245 -23.40 -0.52 -10.41
N TYR A 246 -23.32 -0.13 -11.68
CA TYR A 246 -22.32 -0.57 -12.63
C TYR A 246 -21.63 0.62 -13.28
N HIS A 247 -20.31 0.58 -13.31
CA HIS A 247 -19.46 1.50 -14.07
C HIS A 247 -18.54 0.72 -15.04
N ALA A 248 -17.84 -0.27 -14.51
CA ALA A 248 -17.06 -1.25 -15.24
C ALA A 248 -17.03 -2.56 -14.44
N THR A 249 -16.59 -3.66 -15.06
CA THR A 249 -16.58 -4.98 -14.44
C THR A 249 -15.66 -5.00 -13.22
N MET A 250 -16.16 -5.57 -12.11
CA MET A 250 -15.43 -5.74 -10.86
C MET A 250 -14.93 -7.18 -10.71
N PRO A 251 -13.78 -7.41 -10.04
CA PRO A 251 -13.24 -8.73 -9.73
C PRO A 251 -13.97 -9.34 -8.49
N THR A 252 -15.22 -9.75 -8.68
CA THR A 252 -16.14 -10.10 -7.59
C THR A 252 -15.63 -11.23 -6.70
N ASP A 253 -15.00 -12.27 -7.28
CA ASP A 253 -14.44 -13.39 -6.50
C ASP A 253 -13.22 -12.97 -5.66
N ALA A 254 -12.37 -12.14 -6.22
CA ALA A 254 -11.20 -11.65 -5.49
C ALA A 254 -11.61 -10.68 -4.36
N LEU A 255 -12.71 -9.93 -4.53
CA LEU A 255 -13.27 -9.08 -3.49
C LEU A 255 -13.96 -9.91 -2.38
N LEU A 256 -14.62 -11.03 -2.73
CA LEU A 256 -15.08 -12.00 -1.74
C LEU A 256 -13.90 -12.54 -0.93
N GLY A 257 -12.84 -13.00 -1.59
CA GLY A 257 -11.65 -13.49 -0.91
C GLY A 257 -10.94 -12.43 -0.06
N LEU A 258 -11.03 -11.14 -0.45
CA LEU A 258 -10.54 -10.05 0.38
C LEU A 258 -11.38 -9.89 1.66
N ARG A 259 -12.72 -9.92 1.56
CA ARG A 259 -13.61 -9.86 2.71
C ARG A 259 -13.28 -10.99 3.71
N ASP A 260 -13.11 -12.21 3.21
CA ASP A 260 -12.80 -13.37 4.04
C ASP A 260 -11.42 -13.21 4.74
N ALA A 261 -10.42 -12.70 4.04
CA ALA A 261 -9.11 -12.39 4.62
C ALA A 261 -9.15 -11.25 5.65
N MET A 262 -10.00 -10.24 5.45
CA MET A 262 -10.23 -9.18 6.44
C MET A 262 -10.89 -9.71 7.70
N GLU A 263 -11.86 -10.62 7.56
CA GLU A 263 -12.50 -11.30 8.69
C GLU A 263 -11.48 -12.15 9.46
N GLU A 264 -10.63 -12.90 8.75
CA GLU A 264 -9.54 -13.68 9.34
C GLU A 264 -8.55 -12.77 10.11
N THR A 265 -8.25 -11.59 9.58
CA THR A 265 -7.40 -10.60 10.25
C THR A 265 -8.08 -10.04 11.50
N SER A 266 -9.37 -9.74 11.42
CA SER A 266 -10.17 -9.27 12.56
C SER A 266 -10.24 -10.32 13.67
N GLN A 267 -10.38 -11.60 13.33
CA GLN A 267 -10.35 -12.72 14.29
C GLN A 267 -8.99 -12.85 15.00
N MET A 268 -7.89 -12.55 14.30
CA MET A 268 -6.56 -12.46 14.94
C MET A 268 -6.46 -11.22 15.85
N GLY A 269 -7.18 -10.17 15.52
CA GLY A 269 -7.09 -8.83 16.13
C GLY A 269 -6.10 -7.92 15.40
N PHE A 270 -6.54 -6.70 15.03
CA PHE A 270 -5.72 -5.75 14.27
C PHE A 270 -4.46 -5.32 15.02
N ASP A 271 -4.56 -5.10 16.33
CA ASP A 271 -3.42 -4.78 17.18
C ASP A 271 -2.45 -5.96 17.30
N ALA A 272 -2.96 -7.18 17.47
CA ALA A 272 -2.14 -8.37 17.53
C ALA A 272 -1.38 -8.62 16.20
N ALA A 273 -2.03 -8.37 15.06
CA ALA A 273 -1.40 -8.47 13.74
C ALA A 273 -0.30 -7.40 13.57
N ARG A 274 -0.54 -6.16 14.02
CA ARG A 274 0.45 -5.08 14.03
C ARG A 274 1.66 -5.44 14.88
N ASP A 275 1.43 -5.90 16.12
CA ASP A 275 2.50 -6.22 17.04
C ASP A 275 3.33 -7.42 16.55
N ALA A 276 2.69 -8.42 15.95
CA ALA A 276 3.35 -9.54 15.29
C ALA A 276 4.21 -9.07 14.10
N GLN A 277 3.71 -8.11 13.30
CA GLN A 277 4.46 -7.54 12.19
C GLN A 277 5.73 -6.81 12.67
N TRP A 278 5.63 -6.00 13.72
CA TRP A 278 6.80 -5.33 14.33
C TRP A 278 7.80 -6.34 14.91
N ARG A 279 7.32 -7.33 15.66
CA ARG A 279 8.17 -8.39 16.23
C ARG A 279 8.93 -9.14 15.13
N LEU A 280 8.24 -9.53 14.06
CA LEU A 280 8.85 -10.24 12.95
C LEU A 280 9.89 -9.39 12.22
N GLY A 281 9.56 -8.14 11.87
CA GLY A 281 10.45 -7.22 11.16
C GLY A 281 11.72 -6.91 11.93
N ASN A 282 11.61 -6.63 13.22
CA ASN A 282 12.75 -6.34 14.09
C ASN A 282 13.66 -7.58 14.23
N ALA A 283 13.08 -8.76 14.48
CA ALA A 283 13.86 -10.00 14.62
C ALA A 283 14.60 -10.38 13.33
N VAL A 284 14.02 -10.13 12.15
CA VAL A 284 14.70 -10.36 10.87
C VAL A 284 15.86 -9.37 10.66
N ARG A 285 15.71 -8.10 11.02
CA ARG A 285 16.80 -7.12 10.98
C ARG A 285 17.93 -7.50 11.92
N ASP A 286 17.63 -7.87 13.14
CA ASP A 286 18.62 -8.31 14.13
C ASP A 286 19.38 -9.53 13.65
N MET A 287 18.66 -10.50 13.04
CA MET A 287 19.27 -11.70 12.45
C MET A 287 20.28 -11.35 11.34
N LEU A 288 19.99 -10.39 10.49
CA LEU A 288 20.89 -9.93 9.43
C LEU A 288 22.04 -9.10 9.98
N ALA A 289 21.74 -8.19 10.92
CA ALA A 289 22.77 -7.34 11.57
C ALA A 289 23.84 -8.17 12.30
N GLN A 290 23.45 -9.27 12.98
CA GLN A 290 24.37 -10.21 13.63
C GLN A 290 25.35 -10.89 12.64
N ARG A 291 25.05 -10.85 11.33
CA ARG A 291 25.91 -11.34 10.23
C ARG A 291 26.64 -10.21 9.50
N GLY A 292 26.64 -9.01 10.06
CA GLY A 292 27.30 -7.84 9.44
C GLY A 292 26.56 -7.28 8.23
N VAL A 293 25.33 -7.73 7.94
CA VAL A 293 24.55 -7.23 6.80
C VAL A 293 23.92 -5.89 7.16
N ARG A 294 24.22 -4.86 6.36
CA ARG A 294 23.74 -3.49 6.61
C ARG A 294 22.32 -3.28 6.09
N SER A 295 21.50 -2.62 6.91
CA SER A 295 20.16 -2.16 6.52
C SER A 295 20.24 -0.93 5.63
N VAL A 296 19.36 -0.84 4.63
CA VAL A 296 19.17 0.39 3.84
C VAL A 296 18.37 1.44 4.63
N ALA A 297 17.43 1.01 5.48
CA ALA A 297 16.66 1.94 6.28
C ALA A 297 17.49 2.50 7.45
N ALA A 298 17.48 3.81 7.60
CA ALA A 298 18.09 4.50 8.75
C ALA A 298 17.32 4.18 10.05
N PRO A 299 18.02 4.23 11.22
CA PRO A 299 17.36 4.09 12.51
C PRO A 299 16.18 5.06 12.67
N GLY A 300 15.09 4.58 13.25
CA GLY A 300 13.84 5.34 13.40
C GLY A 300 12.89 5.27 12.19
N PHE A 301 13.38 4.79 11.03
CA PHE A 301 12.57 4.71 9.81
C PHE A 301 12.48 3.28 9.23
N ALA A 302 12.79 2.27 10.00
CA ALA A 302 12.83 0.88 9.52
C ALA A 302 11.43 0.25 9.48
N ALA A 303 10.92 -0.05 8.27
CA ALA A 303 9.60 -0.65 8.07
C ALA A 303 9.55 -2.11 8.53
N PRO A 304 8.51 -2.56 9.26
CA PRO A 304 8.45 -3.93 9.76
C PRO A 304 7.98 -4.96 8.74
N GLY A 305 7.29 -4.53 7.68
CA GLY A 305 6.72 -5.42 6.65
C GLY A 305 7.70 -5.77 5.52
N VAL A 306 8.81 -5.04 5.40
CA VAL A 306 9.85 -5.29 4.40
C VAL A 306 11.22 -4.92 4.93
N VAL A 307 12.17 -5.84 4.84
CA VAL A 307 13.56 -5.63 5.24
C VAL A 307 14.41 -5.55 3.98
N VAL A 308 15.09 -4.43 3.79
CA VAL A 308 15.98 -4.18 2.65
C VAL A 308 17.40 -4.06 3.17
N SER A 309 18.30 -4.84 2.59
CA SER A 309 19.67 -4.92 3.05
C SER A 309 20.66 -4.93 1.88
N TYR A 310 21.84 -4.41 2.13
CA TYR A 310 22.93 -4.39 1.16
C TYR A 310 23.50 -5.79 0.91
N THR A 311 23.99 -6.00 -0.29
CA THR A 311 24.76 -7.18 -0.66
C THR A 311 25.68 -6.88 -1.85
N ASP A 312 26.88 -7.42 -1.83
CA ASP A 312 27.82 -7.38 -2.96
C ASP A 312 27.72 -8.67 -3.81
N ASP A 313 26.94 -9.66 -3.33
CA ASP A 313 26.75 -10.94 -4.02
C ASP A 313 25.57 -10.84 -5.01
N PRO A 314 25.83 -11.00 -6.33
CA PRO A 314 24.79 -10.90 -7.35
C PRO A 314 23.71 -11.98 -7.24
N ASP A 315 24.03 -13.15 -6.66
CA ASP A 315 23.08 -14.26 -6.51
C ASP A 315 22.21 -14.13 -5.26
N ILE A 316 22.64 -13.37 -4.27
CA ILE A 316 21.79 -12.89 -3.19
C ILE A 316 20.90 -11.77 -3.72
N ARG A 317 21.47 -10.80 -4.45
CA ARG A 317 20.73 -9.66 -5.02
C ARG A 317 19.54 -10.09 -5.87
N ASN A 318 19.71 -11.09 -6.73
CA ASN A 318 18.65 -11.59 -7.63
C ASN A 318 17.80 -12.70 -7.01
N GLY A 319 18.09 -13.15 -5.78
CA GLY A 319 17.36 -14.16 -5.03
C GLY A 319 17.70 -15.60 -5.37
N ARG A 320 18.64 -15.89 -6.28
CA ARG A 320 18.95 -17.27 -6.71
C ARG A 320 19.45 -18.16 -5.57
N LYS A 321 20.30 -17.64 -4.67
CA LYS A 321 20.80 -18.40 -3.51
C LYS A 321 19.66 -18.77 -2.55
N PHE A 322 18.73 -17.86 -2.31
CA PHE A 322 17.55 -18.12 -1.50
C PHE A 322 16.61 -19.13 -2.16
N ALA A 323 16.40 -19.02 -3.48
CA ALA A 323 15.57 -19.95 -4.24
C ALA A 323 16.13 -21.38 -4.23
N ALA A 324 17.47 -21.54 -4.29
CA ALA A 324 18.13 -22.85 -4.18
C ALA A 324 17.87 -23.53 -2.81
N GLU A 325 17.60 -22.75 -1.76
CA GLU A 325 17.23 -23.23 -0.43
C GLU A 325 15.70 -23.22 -0.20
N GLY A 326 14.89 -23.09 -1.25
CA GLY A 326 13.44 -23.19 -1.20
C GLY A 326 12.70 -21.93 -0.74
N ILE A 327 13.35 -20.77 -0.65
CA ILE A 327 12.73 -19.49 -0.29
C ILE A 327 12.83 -18.51 -1.44
N GLN A 328 11.67 -17.98 -1.85
CA GLN A 328 11.62 -16.88 -2.81
C GLN A 328 11.68 -15.54 -2.08
N ILE A 329 12.63 -14.68 -2.47
CA ILE A 329 12.76 -13.30 -2.02
C ILE A 329 12.54 -12.33 -3.18
N ALA A 330 12.51 -11.03 -2.88
CA ALA A 330 12.48 -9.99 -3.92
C ALA A 330 13.89 -9.46 -4.22
N ALA A 331 14.22 -9.35 -5.49
CA ALA A 331 15.46 -8.71 -5.93
C ALA A 331 15.50 -7.25 -5.49
N GLY A 332 16.72 -6.73 -5.25
CA GLY A 332 16.92 -5.31 -5.04
C GLY A 332 16.60 -4.50 -6.30
N VAL A 333 16.09 -3.30 -6.08
CA VAL A 333 15.76 -2.31 -7.13
C VAL A 333 16.42 -0.97 -6.78
N PRO A 334 16.62 -0.06 -7.75
CA PRO A 334 17.12 1.28 -7.45
C PRO A 334 16.16 2.05 -6.54
N LEU A 335 16.62 3.16 -5.96
CA LEU A 335 15.81 4.06 -5.17
C LEU A 335 15.23 5.23 -6.00
N ALA A 336 15.93 5.65 -7.04
CA ALA A 336 15.65 6.86 -7.82
C ALA A 336 15.76 8.16 -6.98
N VAL A 337 16.74 8.19 -6.08
CA VAL A 337 17.08 9.34 -5.21
C VAL A 337 18.57 9.72 -5.30
N ASN A 338 19.22 9.42 -6.43
CA ASN A 338 20.65 9.65 -6.70
C ASN A 338 21.58 8.77 -5.85
N GLU A 339 21.19 7.53 -5.61
CA GLU A 339 21.91 6.57 -4.76
C GLU A 339 23.26 6.07 -5.33
N GLY A 340 23.55 6.34 -6.58
CA GLY A 340 24.75 5.90 -7.25
C GLY A 340 24.70 4.46 -7.79
N GLU A 341 25.64 4.14 -8.71
CA GLU A 341 25.64 2.86 -9.45
C GLU A 341 26.00 1.65 -8.58
N ALA A 342 26.73 1.87 -7.48
CA ALA A 342 27.13 0.81 -6.55
C ALA A 342 26.00 0.34 -5.61
N PHE A 343 24.82 0.94 -5.67
CA PHE A 343 23.70 0.54 -4.84
C PHE A 343 23.20 -0.86 -5.22
N SER A 344 23.43 -1.81 -4.35
CA SER A 344 23.12 -3.22 -4.56
C SER A 344 22.50 -3.82 -3.31
N THR A 345 21.26 -4.33 -3.42
CA THR A 345 20.44 -4.75 -2.28
C THR A 345 19.62 -6.01 -2.60
N PHE A 346 19.06 -6.61 -1.55
CA PHE A 346 18.00 -7.62 -1.63
C PHE A 346 16.89 -7.26 -0.63
N ARG A 347 15.70 -7.86 -0.82
CA ARG A 347 14.53 -7.53 -0.04
C ARG A 347 13.83 -8.78 0.50
N LEU A 348 13.56 -8.80 1.81
CA LEU A 348 12.74 -9.81 2.45
C LEU A 348 11.35 -9.21 2.74
N GLY A 349 10.31 -9.73 2.06
CA GLY A 349 8.93 -9.38 2.30
C GLY A 349 8.33 -10.22 3.42
N LEU A 350 7.77 -9.57 4.42
CA LEU A 350 7.25 -10.20 5.64
C LEU A 350 5.71 -10.06 5.75
N PHE A 351 5.05 -9.86 4.61
CA PHE A 351 3.60 -9.81 4.52
C PHE A 351 2.98 -11.21 4.62
N GLY A 352 1.74 -11.27 5.02
CA GLY A 352 0.92 -12.47 5.05
C GLY A 352 0.59 -12.94 6.46
N LEU A 353 -0.69 -13.25 6.70
CA LEU A 353 -1.20 -13.74 7.99
C LEU A 353 -0.56 -15.06 8.42
N ASP A 354 -0.13 -15.91 7.46
CA ASP A 354 0.61 -17.12 7.72
C ASP A 354 1.89 -16.88 8.55
N LYS A 355 2.57 -15.76 8.27
CA LYS A 355 3.79 -15.36 8.99
C LYS A 355 3.49 -14.71 10.34
N LEU A 356 2.42 -13.93 10.39
CA LEU A 356 2.05 -13.17 11.60
C LEU A 356 1.42 -14.07 12.67
N LYS A 357 0.68 -15.11 12.27
CA LYS A 357 0.10 -16.10 13.18
C LYS A 357 1.16 -17.01 13.83
N ASP A 358 2.30 -17.21 13.17
CA ASP A 358 3.41 -18.04 13.66
C ASP A 358 4.75 -17.35 13.41
N VAL A 359 5.01 -16.28 14.17
CA VAL A 359 6.25 -15.48 14.04
C VAL A 359 7.48 -16.34 14.36
N ASP A 360 7.44 -17.18 15.40
CA ASP A 360 8.58 -17.99 15.82
C ASP A 360 8.93 -19.07 14.79
N GLY A 361 7.92 -19.80 14.29
CA GLY A 361 8.12 -20.78 13.21
C GLY A 361 8.60 -20.13 11.92
N THR A 362 8.09 -18.92 11.60
CA THR A 362 8.54 -18.16 10.43
C THR A 362 10.02 -17.74 10.58
N LEU A 363 10.42 -17.27 11.75
CA LEU A 363 11.82 -16.92 12.05
C LEU A 363 12.73 -18.14 12.01
N ALA A 364 12.29 -19.28 12.54
CA ALA A 364 13.07 -20.52 12.52
C ALA A 364 13.31 -21.02 11.09
N ARG A 365 12.28 -21.01 10.23
CA ARG A 365 12.40 -21.37 8.82
C ARG A 365 13.36 -20.43 8.07
N LEU A 366 13.17 -19.12 8.25
CA LEU A 366 14.04 -18.12 7.60
C LEU A 366 15.48 -18.21 8.07
N ARG A 367 15.72 -18.40 9.37
CA ARG A 367 17.07 -18.56 9.96
C ARG A 367 17.81 -19.73 9.34
N THR A 368 17.17 -20.89 9.18
CA THR A 368 17.76 -22.08 8.57
C THR A 368 18.33 -21.79 7.16
N VAL A 369 17.65 -20.94 6.39
CA VAL A 369 18.10 -20.56 5.04
C VAL A 369 19.14 -19.45 5.11
N VAL A 370 18.94 -18.45 5.97
CA VAL A 370 19.91 -17.34 6.12
C VAL A 370 21.28 -17.86 6.59
N ASP A 371 21.33 -18.86 7.48
CA ASP A 371 22.58 -19.48 7.95
C ASP A 371 23.40 -20.12 6.81
N LYS A 372 22.74 -20.60 5.76
CA LYS A 372 23.39 -21.20 4.59
C LYS A 372 23.76 -20.16 3.53
N VAL A 373 22.90 -19.16 3.32
CA VAL A 373 23.05 -18.15 2.24
C VAL A 373 23.95 -17.01 2.67
N ILE A 374 23.89 -16.63 3.94
CA ILE A 374 24.65 -15.54 4.57
C ILE A 374 25.24 -16.08 5.88
N PRO A 375 26.30 -16.88 5.81
CA PRO A 375 26.97 -17.40 7.01
C PRO A 375 27.52 -16.25 7.87
N ALA A 376 27.59 -16.49 9.20
CA ALA A 376 28.08 -15.51 10.18
C ALA A 376 29.57 -15.22 10.02
#